data_13a081cd8504760cbc2e256523e30bd8
#
_entry.id   13a081cd8504760cbc2e256523e30bd8
#
_cell.length_a   1.000
_cell.length_b   1.000
_cell.length_c   1.000
_cell.angle_alpha   90.00
_cell.angle_beta   90.00
_cell.angle_gamma   90.00
#
_symmetry.space_group_name_H-M   'P 1'
#
loop_
_entity.id
_entity.type
_entity.pdbx_description
1 polymer ?
#
loop_
_entity_poly.entity_id
_entity_poly.type
_entity_poly.pdbx_seq_one_letter_code
_entity_poly.pdbx_strand_id
1 'polypeptide(L)'
;MSCLTARTGRQRQRYEGHLRLVSGCIPYKFEKSVGGSNCSLEKDLLVLMISSPSRDDLVFPKGGWEDDETMSEAACREAWEEAGVKGVLGVGFSALLGNRHGHLCAETPLGDWEFRSKSKQNSCSLQGGCRGFMFAMEVTEELDSWPEQANYGRKWITIEEAFRVCRYDWMREALKKFVTALPESRENDTIKELEERPLRPISEVEHQMPSQGCFGSHPSIQQLAA
;
A
#
# COMPACT_ATOMS: atom_id res chain seq x y z
N MET A 1 30.94 5.24 -2.01
CA MET A 1 29.53 4.77 -1.92
C MET A 1 28.82 5.66 -0.93
N SER A 2 27.88 6.48 -1.38
CA SER A 2 27.04 7.31 -0.51
C SER A 2 26.16 6.35 0.29
N CYS A 3 26.24 6.40 1.61
CA CYS A 3 25.37 5.59 2.47
C CYS A 3 23.93 6.13 2.32
N LEU A 4 23.03 5.32 1.77
CA LEU A 4 21.62 5.62 1.67
C LEU A 4 21.01 5.46 3.06
N THR A 5 20.87 6.56 3.80
CA THR A 5 20.31 6.56 5.17
C THR A 5 18.96 7.25 5.18
N ALA A 6 17.94 6.56 5.71
CA ALA A 6 16.65 7.15 6.00
C ALA A 6 16.74 8.17 7.14
N ARG A 7 15.84 9.13 7.15
CA ARG A 7 15.72 10.07 8.27
C ARG A 7 15.13 9.37 9.49
N THR A 8 15.65 9.66 10.66
CA THR A 8 15.25 9.03 11.91
C THR A 8 14.95 10.06 12.99
N GLY A 9 14.05 9.68 13.90
CA GLY A 9 13.67 10.53 15.05
C GLY A 9 12.39 11.32 14.84
N ARG A 10 12.07 12.19 15.79
CA ARG A 10 10.84 12.99 15.78
C ARG A 10 11.06 14.48 16.08
N GLN A 11 12.30 14.90 16.19
CA GLN A 11 12.63 16.28 16.63
C GLN A 11 12.20 17.34 15.62
N ARG A 12 12.20 16.98 14.34
CA ARG A 12 11.86 17.87 13.23
C ARG A 12 10.44 17.68 12.70
N GLN A 13 9.67 16.75 13.25
CA GLN A 13 8.33 16.43 12.75
C GLN A 13 7.32 17.52 13.12
N ARG A 14 6.48 17.87 12.16
CA ARG A 14 5.41 18.85 12.31
C ARG A 14 4.22 18.28 13.06
N TYR A 15 3.56 19.13 13.81
CA TYR A 15 2.36 18.83 14.58
C TYR A 15 1.31 19.91 14.35
N GLU A 16 0.05 19.51 14.31
CA GLU A 16 -1.12 20.38 14.38
C GLU A 16 -1.89 20.04 15.67
N GLY A 17 -1.77 20.90 16.69
CA GLY A 17 -2.24 20.56 18.03
C GLY A 17 -1.59 19.28 18.56
N HIS A 18 -2.40 18.25 18.78
CA HIS A 18 -1.94 16.94 19.27
C HIS A 18 -1.70 15.92 18.14
N LEU A 19 -2.00 16.28 16.89
CA LEU A 19 -1.86 15.42 15.73
C LEU A 19 -0.48 15.56 15.11
N ARG A 20 0.24 14.45 14.95
CA ARG A 20 1.46 14.40 14.15
C ARG A 20 1.11 14.44 12.68
N LEU A 21 1.72 15.34 11.91
CA LEU A 21 1.53 15.43 10.48
C LEU A 21 2.37 14.37 9.77
N VAL A 22 1.73 13.67 8.84
CA VAL A 22 2.30 12.56 8.06
C VAL A 22 2.02 12.82 6.59
N SER A 23 2.99 12.58 5.73
CA SER A 23 2.81 12.63 4.28
C SER A 23 3.20 11.31 3.64
N GLY A 24 2.55 10.96 2.54
CA GLY A 24 2.82 9.74 1.79
C GLY A 24 2.17 9.77 0.43
N CYS A 25 2.37 8.70 -0.31
CA CYS A 25 1.79 8.60 -1.66
C CYS A 25 1.29 7.19 -1.98
N ILE A 26 0.48 7.11 -3.02
CA ILE A 26 0.10 5.91 -3.74
C ILE A 26 0.99 5.85 -4.99
N PRO A 27 2.11 5.11 -4.97
CA PRO A 27 2.93 4.96 -6.16
C PRO A 27 2.21 4.04 -7.14
N TYR A 28 2.16 4.44 -8.41
CA TYR A 28 1.50 3.67 -9.46
C TYR A 28 2.30 3.68 -10.76
N LYS A 29 2.04 2.68 -11.61
CA LYS A 29 2.53 2.58 -12.98
C LYS A 29 1.53 1.85 -13.85
N PHE A 30 1.63 2.09 -15.17
CA PHE A 30 0.91 1.30 -16.16
C PHE A 30 1.84 0.20 -16.68
N GLU A 31 1.37 -1.05 -16.66
CA GLU A 31 2.08 -2.16 -17.27
C GLU A 31 1.77 -2.17 -18.77
N LYS A 32 2.82 -2.20 -19.61
CA LYS A 32 2.63 -2.29 -21.06
C LYS A 32 2.22 -3.72 -21.42
N SER A 33 0.98 -3.91 -21.81
CA SER A 33 0.58 -5.19 -22.40
C SER A 33 1.29 -5.42 -23.73
N VAL A 34 2.08 -6.48 -23.79
CA VAL A 34 2.72 -6.94 -25.02
C VAL A 34 1.70 -7.75 -25.80
N GLY A 35 1.01 -7.12 -26.73
CA GLY A 35 0.23 -7.85 -27.75
C GLY A 35 -1.23 -7.45 -27.88
N GLY A 36 -1.55 -6.70 -28.91
CA GLY A 36 -2.74 -6.80 -29.76
C GLY A 36 -4.11 -6.40 -29.21
N SER A 37 -4.64 -5.35 -29.79
CA SER A 37 -6.06 -5.02 -30.00
C SER A 37 -7.05 -5.22 -28.82
N ASN A 38 -7.62 -4.09 -28.38
CA ASN A 38 -8.73 -3.97 -27.42
C ASN A 38 -8.41 -4.38 -25.96
N CYS A 39 -7.41 -3.75 -25.35
CA CYS A 39 -7.23 -3.82 -23.90
C CYS A 39 -7.92 -2.63 -23.22
N SER A 40 -8.80 -2.92 -22.27
CA SER A 40 -9.23 -1.95 -21.29
C SER A 40 -7.99 -1.50 -20.50
N LEU A 41 -7.78 -0.19 -20.35
CA LEU A 41 -6.69 0.43 -19.59
C LEU A 41 -6.62 -0.05 -18.13
N GLU A 42 -7.68 -0.67 -17.64
CA GLU A 42 -7.84 -1.17 -16.27
C GLU A 42 -6.94 -2.35 -15.89
N LYS A 43 -6.54 -3.18 -16.87
CA LYS A 43 -5.71 -4.37 -16.59
C LYS A 43 -4.24 -4.03 -16.38
N ASP A 44 -3.83 -2.85 -16.77
CA ASP A 44 -2.43 -2.46 -16.82
C ASP A 44 -2.02 -1.51 -15.69
N LEU A 45 -2.96 -1.07 -14.82
CA LEU A 45 -2.68 -0.17 -13.70
C LEU A 45 -2.28 -0.95 -12.45
N LEU A 46 -1.05 -0.77 -12.04
CA LEU A 46 -0.51 -1.34 -10.80
C LEU A 46 -0.23 -0.24 -9.77
N VAL A 47 -0.45 -0.56 -8.51
CA VAL A 47 -0.01 0.26 -7.38
C VAL A 47 1.05 -0.47 -6.58
N LEU A 48 2.00 0.28 -6.01
CA LEU A 48 3.03 -0.27 -5.15
C LEU A 48 2.62 -0.12 -3.70
N MET A 49 2.65 -1.22 -2.98
CA MET A 49 2.50 -1.26 -1.54
C MET A 49 3.71 -1.90 -0.88
N ILE A 50 3.91 -1.61 0.40
CA ILE A 50 5.02 -2.13 1.19
C ILE A 50 4.52 -3.04 2.30
N SER A 51 5.29 -4.09 2.56
CA SER A 51 5.07 -5.02 3.67
C SER A 51 5.96 -4.65 4.86
N SER A 52 5.50 -4.94 6.06
CA SER A 52 6.33 -4.92 7.28
C SER A 52 6.73 -6.35 7.65
N PRO A 53 7.88 -6.57 8.30
CA PRO A 53 8.26 -7.90 8.77
C PRO A 53 7.15 -8.57 9.58
N SER A 54 6.91 -9.85 9.34
CA SER A 54 5.93 -10.69 10.07
C SER A 54 4.48 -10.24 9.90
N ARG A 55 4.12 -9.61 8.75
CA ARG A 55 2.74 -9.22 8.43
C ARG A 55 2.42 -9.46 6.97
N ASP A 56 1.24 -10.00 6.71
CA ASP A 56 0.73 -10.28 5.36
C ASP A 56 -0.02 -9.09 4.75
N ASP A 57 -0.49 -8.15 5.60
CA ASP A 57 -1.17 -6.93 5.17
C ASP A 57 -0.17 -5.87 4.69
N LEU A 58 -0.59 -5.06 3.74
CA LEU A 58 0.23 -4.06 3.08
C LEU A 58 -0.22 -2.63 3.42
N VAL A 59 0.70 -1.69 3.23
CA VAL A 59 0.45 -0.25 3.40
C VAL A 59 1.08 0.55 2.26
N PHE A 60 0.60 1.75 2.02
CA PHE A 60 1.30 2.71 1.16
C PHE A 60 2.46 3.37 1.92
N PRO A 61 3.57 3.71 1.23
CA PRO A 61 4.69 4.40 1.84
C PRO A 61 4.28 5.78 2.38
N LYS A 62 4.67 6.07 3.61
CA LYS A 62 4.37 7.31 4.33
C LYS A 62 5.17 7.44 5.61
N GLY A 63 5.46 8.65 5.99
CA GLY A 63 6.07 8.93 7.29
C GLY A 63 5.90 10.37 7.74
N GLY A 64 6.70 10.78 8.70
CA GLY A 64 6.56 12.09 9.32
C GLY A 64 6.94 13.22 8.38
N TRP A 65 6.08 14.23 8.28
CA TRP A 65 6.41 15.46 7.60
C TRP A 65 7.28 16.34 8.50
N GLU A 66 8.49 16.67 8.02
CA GLU A 66 9.47 17.44 8.78
C GLU A 66 9.43 18.94 8.47
N ASP A 67 10.07 19.75 9.33
CA ASP A 67 10.00 21.22 9.30
C ASP A 67 10.82 21.86 8.17
N ASP A 68 11.74 21.11 7.56
CA ASP A 68 12.65 21.58 6.50
C ASP A 68 12.21 21.16 5.09
N GLU A 69 11.01 20.62 4.96
CA GLU A 69 10.49 20.15 3.68
C GLU A 69 9.03 20.58 3.48
N THR A 70 8.56 20.57 2.25
CA THR A 70 7.14 20.69 1.90
C THR A 70 6.44 19.35 2.10
N MET A 71 5.12 19.35 2.09
CA MET A 71 4.31 18.14 2.19
C MET A 71 4.58 17.16 1.02
N SER A 72 4.74 17.70 -0.18
CA SER A 72 5.06 16.94 -1.40
C SER A 72 6.47 16.34 -1.34
N GLU A 73 7.47 17.10 -0.89
CA GLU A 73 8.83 16.58 -0.68
C GLU A 73 8.86 15.47 0.35
N ALA A 74 8.10 15.59 1.45
CA ALA A 74 7.97 14.52 2.45
C ALA A 74 7.39 13.23 1.83
N ALA A 75 6.34 13.33 1.00
CA ALA A 75 5.78 12.17 0.32
C ALA A 75 6.79 11.49 -0.61
N CYS A 76 7.55 12.28 -1.39
CA CYS A 76 8.60 11.76 -2.26
C CYS A 76 9.74 11.09 -1.47
N ARG A 77 10.18 11.71 -0.37
CA ARG A 77 11.21 11.16 0.50
C ARG A 77 10.80 9.82 1.09
N GLU A 78 9.59 9.73 1.64
CA GLU A 78 9.07 8.49 2.22
C GLU A 78 8.93 7.38 1.17
N ALA A 79 8.50 7.69 -0.06
CA ALA A 79 8.47 6.72 -1.16
C ALA A 79 9.87 6.19 -1.50
N TRP A 80 10.88 7.07 -1.49
CA TRP A 80 12.25 6.68 -1.70
C TRP A 80 12.82 5.88 -0.52
N GLU A 81 12.57 6.31 0.72
CA GLU A 81 13.10 5.65 1.93
C GLU A 81 12.47 4.28 2.17
N GLU A 82 11.12 4.17 2.12
CA GLU A 82 10.39 2.96 2.47
C GLU A 82 10.19 2.00 1.28
N ALA A 83 10.06 2.53 0.04
CA ALA A 83 9.70 1.73 -1.13
C ALA A 83 10.76 1.70 -2.24
N GLY A 84 11.79 2.53 -2.18
CA GLY A 84 12.84 2.58 -3.19
C GLY A 84 12.35 3.01 -4.56
N VAL A 85 11.41 3.95 -4.61
CA VAL A 85 10.89 4.49 -5.87
C VAL A 85 10.99 5.99 -5.91
N LYS A 86 11.14 6.53 -7.14
CA LYS A 86 11.03 7.95 -7.44
C LYS A 86 9.98 8.14 -8.53
N GLY A 87 9.36 9.32 -8.54
CA GLY A 87 8.31 9.61 -9.50
C GLY A 87 7.86 11.05 -9.45
N VAL A 88 6.82 11.34 -10.22
CA VAL A 88 6.16 12.65 -10.28
C VAL A 88 4.85 12.56 -9.52
N LEU A 89 4.64 13.50 -8.59
CA LEU A 89 3.37 13.59 -7.88
C LEU A 89 2.28 14.16 -8.79
N GLY A 90 1.09 13.61 -8.64
CA GLY A 90 -0.07 13.97 -9.42
C GLY A 90 -0.67 12.77 -10.15
N VAL A 91 -1.87 12.95 -10.71
CA VAL A 91 -2.50 11.93 -11.54
C VAL A 91 -2.05 12.18 -12.97
N GLY A 92 -1.01 11.46 -13.39
CA GLY A 92 -0.20 11.75 -14.59
C GLY A 92 -0.77 11.32 -15.93
N PHE A 93 -2.07 11.34 -16.13
CA PHE A 93 -2.64 11.20 -17.48
C PHE A 93 -2.44 12.46 -18.36
N SER A 94 -1.90 13.53 -17.78
CA SER A 94 -1.63 14.78 -18.49
C SER A 94 -0.50 14.67 -19.53
N ALA A 95 0.42 13.73 -19.37
CA ALA A 95 1.54 13.54 -20.31
C ALA A 95 1.11 12.82 -21.60
N LEU A 96 0.05 11.99 -21.56
CA LEU A 96 -0.44 11.21 -22.71
C LEU A 96 -1.60 11.89 -23.47
N LEU A 97 -2.35 12.79 -22.86
CA LEU A 97 -3.55 13.40 -23.44
C LEU A 97 -3.48 14.90 -23.71
N GLY A 98 -2.30 15.50 -23.77
CA GLY A 98 -2.16 16.88 -24.24
C GLY A 98 -3.22 17.83 -23.66
N ASN A 99 -3.03 18.26 -22.43
CA ASN A 99 -3.56 19.52 -21.87
C ASN A 99 -5.05 19.82 -22.11
N ARG A 100 -5.95 18.90 -21.80
CA ARG A 100 -7.39 19.23 -21.78
C ARG A 100 -8.01 18.79 -20.46
N HIS A 101 -8.31 19.80 -19.62
CA HIS A 101 -9.16 19.80 -18.42
C HIS A 101 -8.56 19.19 -17.13
N GLY A 102 -8.27 20.08 -16.20
CA GLY A 102 -8.20 19.80 -14.77
C GLY A 102 -6.82 19.37 -14.25
N HIS A 103 -5.89 20.32 -14.14
CA HIS A 103 -4.70 20.19 -13.31
C HIS A 103 -5.10 19.87 -11.86
N LEU A 104 -4.96 18.62 -11.42
CA LEU A 104 -4.51 18.39 -10.05
C LEU A 104 -3.03 18.78 -10.07
N CYS A 105 -2.72 19.97 -9.55
CA CYS A 105 -1.33 20.41 -9.38
C CYS A 105 -0.56 19.33 -8.60
N ALA A 106 0.70 19.08 -8.98
CA ALA A 106 1.60 18.15 -8.30
C ALA A 106 1.70 18.37 -6.77
N GLU A 107 1.24 19.50 -6.29
CA GLU A 107 1.25 19.91 -4.89
C GLU A 107 -0.06 19.64 -4.13
N THR A 108 -1.12 19.14 -4.80
CA THR A 108 -2.41 18.90 -4.15
C THR A 108 -2.55 17.44 -3.76
N PRO A 109 -2.73 17.11 -2.46
CA PRO A 109 -2.98 15.75 -2.03
C PRO A 109 -4.36 15.26 -2.49
N LEU A 110 -4.54 13.97 -2.64
CA LEU A 110 -5.84 13.30 -2.87
C LEU A 110 -6.83 13.58 -1.74
N GLY A 111 -6.30 13.82 -0.55
CA GLY A 111 -7.04 14.14 0.65
C GLY A 111 -6.18 14.01 1.88
N ASP A 112 -6.83 14.20 3.04
CA ASP A 112 -6.23 14.00 4.34
C ASP A 112 -7.15 13.16 5.24
N TRP A 113 -6.53 12.41 6.15
CA TRP A 113 -7.23 11.48 7.05
C TRP A 113 -6.61 11.49 8.43
N GLU A 114 -7.45 11.47 9.45
CA GLU A 114 -7.00 11.26 10.82
C GLU A 114 -6.94 9.77 11.14
N PHE A 115 -5.84 9.35 11.76
CA PHE A 115 -5.65 7.97 12.17
C PHE A 115 -4.76 7.87 13.41
N ARG A 116 -4.72 6.70 14.03
CA ARG A 116 -3.79 6.44 15.14
C ARG A 116 -2.56 5.69 14.68
N SER A 117 -1.40 6.11 15.17
CA SER A 117 -0.15 5.38 14.91
C SER A 117 -0.22 3.96 15.47
N LYS A 118 0.42 3.01 14.79
CA LYS A 118 0.43 1.58 15.14
C LYS A 118 0.72 1.30 16.62
N SER A 119 1.69 2.02 17.21
CA SER A 119 2.10 1.87 18.61
C SER A 119 1.07 2.36 19.63
N LYS A 120 0.01 3.06 19.19
CA LYS A 120 -0.99 3.68 20.04
C LYS A 120 -2.45 3.34 19.64
N GLN A 121 -2.66 2.38 18.75
CA GLN A 121 -4.00 1.99 18.29
C GLN A 121 -4.94 1.57 19.42
N ASN A 122 -4.40 0.91 20.44
CA ASN A 122 -5.18 0.40 21.59
C ASN A 122 -5.09 1.30 22.83
N SER A 123 -4.57 2.52 22.71
CA SER A 123 -4.45 3.46 23.82
C SER A 123 -5.63 4.42 23.84
N CYS A 124 -6.29 4.57 24.97
CA CYS A 124 -7.32 5.60 25.21
C CYS A 124 -6.74 7.01 25.33
N SER A 125 -5.42 7.18 25.28
CA SER A 125 -4.72 8.47 25.35
C SER A 125 -4.93 9.26 24.07
N LEU A 126 -5.08 10.58 24.18
CA LEU A 126 -5.05 11.53 23.04
C LEU A 126 -3.71 11.52 22.30
N GLN A 127 -2.66 10.98 22.91
CA GLN A 127 -1.35 10.85 22.29
C GLN A 127 -1.33 9.80 21.18
N GLY A 128 -0.63 10.10 20.10
CA GLY A 128 -0.44 9.17 18.97
C GLY A 128 -1.45 9.33 17.84
N GLY A 129 -2.27 10.38 17.86
CA GLY A 129 -3.05 10.81 16.72
C GLY A 129 -2.12 11.31 15.60
N CYS A 130 -2.50 11.03 14.38
CA CYS A 130 -1.83 11.48 13.17
C CYS A 130 -2.87 12.04 12.19
N ARG A 131 -2.46 13.05 11.41
CA ARG A 131 -3.17 13.50 10.22
C ARG A 131 -2.27 13.24 9.03
N GLY A 132 -2.73 12.38 8.12
CA GLY A 132 -1.96 11.94 6.96
C GLY A 132 -2.50 12.52 5.67
N PHE A 133 -1.60 13.04 4.85
CA PHE A 133 -1.86 13.56 3.52
C PHE A 133 -1.33 12.57 2.49
N MET A 134 -2.17 12.18 1.53
CA MET A 134 -1.79 11.20 0.52
C MET A 134 -1.82 11.80 -0.87
N PHE A 135 -0.77 11.54 -1.63
CA PHE A 135 -0.62 11.94 -3.03
C PHE A 135 -0.72 10.72 -3.95
N ALA A 136 -1.03 10.93 -5.23
CA ALA A 136 -0.70 9.96 -6.27
C ALA A 136 0.73 10.23 -6.75
N MET A 137 1.49 9.16 -7.08
CA MET A 137 2.85 9.25 -7.61
C MET A 137 3.00 8.34 -8.82
N GLU A 138 3.19 8.91 -10.01
CA GLU A 138 3.60 8.14 -11.18
C GLU A 138 5.07 7.78 -11.07
N VAL A 139 5.38 6.48 -10.96
CA VAL A 139 6.73 6.00 -10.75
C VAL A 139 7.51 6.06 -12.05
N THR A 140 8.66 6.73 -12.02
CA THR A 140 9.58 6.87 -13.15
C THR A 140 10.88 6.09 -12.97
N GLU A 141 11.23 5.76 -11.72
CA GLU A 141 12.46 5.04 -11.38
C GLU A 141 12.22 4.08 -10.21
N GLU A 142 12.65 2.83 -10.36
CA GLU A 142 12.71 1.83 -9.29
C GLU A 142 14.15 1.54 -8.95
N LEU A 143 14.53 1.66 -7.68
CA LEU A 143 15.89 1.42 -7.20
C LEU A 143 16.07 -0.05 -6.79
N ASP A 144 17.23 -0.64 -7.09
CA ASP A 144 17.57 -1.98 -6.64
C ASP A 144 17.90 -2.03 -5.13
N SER A 145 18.34 -0.89 -4.59
CA SER A 145 18.68 -0.74 -3.17
C SER A 145 18.18 0.59 -2.65
N TRP A 146 17.56 0.58 -1.46
CA TRP A 146 16.99 1.77 -0.82
C TRP A 146 17.18 1.74 0.70
N PRO A 147 17.03 2.90 1.39
CA PRO A 147 17.40 3.08 2.79
C PRO A 147 16.76 2.08 3.75
N GLU A 148 15.46 1.83 3.62
CA GLU A 148 14.71 0.96 4.55
C GLU A 148 14.37 -0.42 3.97
N GLN A 149 15.11 -0.89 2.98
CA GLN A 149 14.90 -2.20 2.34
C GLN A 149 14.92 -3.37 3.33
N ALA A 150 15.68 -3.27 4.42
CA ALA A 150 15.70 -4.29 5.45
C ALA A 150 14.41 -4.35 6.28
N ASN A 151 13.64 -3.25 6.30
CA ASN A 151 12.42 -3.11 7.08
C ASN A 151 11.15 -3.32 6.25
N TYR A 152 11.21 -3.03 4.95
CA TYR A 152 10.05 -3.04 4.05
C TYR A 152 10.36 -3.75 2.75
N GLY A 153 9.58 -4.80 2.46
CA GLY A 153 9.49 -5.34 1.12
C GLY A 153 8.50 -4.52 0.29
N ARG A 154 8.71 -4.43 -1.02
CA ARG A 154 7.77 -3.77 -1.94
C ARG A 154 7.08 -4.78 -2.85
N LYS A 155 5.83 -4.50 -3.21
CA LYS A 155 5.03 -5.36 -4.09
C LYS A 155 4.17 -4.49 -5.01
N TRP A 156 4.25 -4.76 -6.32
CA TRP A 156 3.32 -4.24 -7.31
C TRP A 156 2.10 -5.14 -7.38
N ILE A 157 0.92 -4.56 -7.27
CA ILE A 157 -0.36 -5.29 -7.24
C ILE A 157 -1.44 -4.51 -7.97
N THR A 158 -2.47 -5.21 -8.38
CA THR A 158 -3.65 -4.60 -9.00
C THR A 158 -4.44 -3.76 -7.98
N ILE A 159 -5.28 -2.87 -8.47
CA ILE A 159 -6.17 -2.05 -7.62
C ILE A 159 -7.07 -2.95 -6.77
N GLU A 160 -7.66 -4.00 -7.35
CA GLU A 160 -8.52 -4.94 -6.63
C GLU A 160 -7.77 -5.63 -5.48
N GLU A 161 -6.56 -6.14 -5.76
CA GLU A 161 -5.72 -6.76 -4.73
C GLU A 161 -5.36 -5.76 -3.64
N ALA A 162 -5.04 -4.51 -4.02
CA ALA A 162 -4.70 -3.45 -3.06
C ALA A 162 -5.85 -3.16 -2.08
N PHE A 163 -7.10 -3.10 -2.54
CA PHE A 163 -8.27 -2.98 -1.66
C PHE A 163 -8.38 -4.13 -0.67
N ARG A 164 -8.09 -5.36 -1.12
CA ARG A 164 -8.20 -6.56 -0.28
C ARG A 164 -7.14 -6.64 0.79
N VAL A 165 -5.87 -6.33 0.46
CA VAL A 165 -4.72 -6.52 1.37
C VAL A 165 -4.34 -5.25 2.15
N CYS A 166 -4.94 -4.11 1.85
CA CYS A 166 -4.65 -2.85 2.52
C CYS A 166 -5.01 -2.92 4.01
N ARG A 167 -4.04 -2.63 4.87
CA ARG A 167 -4.16 -2.73 6.34
C ARG A 167 -5.20 -1.80 6.94
N TYR A 168 -5.29 -0.56 6.45
CA TYR A 168 -6.06 0.51 7.09
C TYR A 168 -7.21 1.00 6.23
N ASP A 169 -8.39 1.18 6.84
CA ASP A 169 -9.56 1.69 6.14
C ASP A 169 -9.33 3.07 5.54
N TRP A 170 -8.66 3.97 6.26
CA TRP A 170 -8.35 5.30 5.75
C TRP A 170 -7.44 5.26 4.50
N MET A 171 -6.57 4.25 4.37
CA MET A 171 -5.77 4.06 3.15
C MET A 171 -6.62 3.50 2.00
N ARG A 172 -7.64 2.67 2.29
CA ARG A 172 -8.62 2.25 1.28
C ARG A 172 -9.41 3.45 0.77
N GLU A 173 -9.78 4.38 1.66
CA GLU A 173 -10.41 5.64 1.24
C GLU A 173 -9.48 6.50 0.38
N ALA A 174 -8.19 6.56 0.69
CA ALA A 174 -7.20 7.22 -0.16
C ALA A 174 -7.08 6.55 -1.53
N LEU A 175 -7.10 5.21 -1.58
CA LEU A 175 -7.09 4.45 -2.82
C LEU A 175 -8.36 4.69 -3.65
N LYS A 176 -9.55 4.77 -3.03
CA LYS A 176 -10.79 5.18 -3.72
C LYS A 176 -10.66 6.57 -4.33
N LYS A 177 -10.12 7.53 -3.58
CA LYS A 177 -9.86 8.89 -4.10
C LYS A 177 -8.91 8.89 -5.28
N PHE A 178 -7.85 8.07 -5.23
CA PHE A 178 -6.91 7.89 -6.34
C PHE A 178 -7.63 7.37 -7.59
N VAL A 179 -8.39 6.28 -7.47
CA VAL A 179 -9.12 5.68 -8.60
C VAL A 179 -10.13 6.68 -9.19
N THR A 180 -10.87 7.41 -8.34
CA THR A 180 -11.82 8.42 -8.81
C THR A 180 -11.15 9.62 -9.51
N ALA A 181 -9.89 9.92 -9.16
CA ALA A 181 -9.13 11.01 -9.76
C ALA A 181 -8.50 10.63 -11.11
N LEU A 182 -8.48 9.33 -11.47
CA LEU A 182 -8.06 8.90 -12.80
C LEU A 182 -9.06 9.38 -13.85
N PRO A 183 -8.61 9.81 -15.04
CA PRO A 183 -9.52 10.23 -16.10
C PRO A 183 -10.41 9.06 -16.52
N GLU A 184 -11.68 9.36 -16.75
CA GLU A 184 -12.75 8.39 -17.01
C GLU A 184 -12.36 7.32 -18.04
N SER A 185 -12.04 6.14 -17.54
CA SER A 185 -12.13 4.88 -18.24
C SER A 185 -13.17 4.09 -17.45
N ARG A 186 -14.39 3.96 -17.93
CA ARG A 186 -15.48 3.00 -17.60
C ARG A 186 -15.48 2.28 -16.20
N GLU A 187 -14.80 2.84 -15.18
CA GLU A 187 -14.50 2.18 -13.91
C GLU A 187 -15.59 2.36 -12.82
N ASN A 188 -16.69 3.07 -13.13
CA ASN A 188 -17.78 3.21 -12.17
C ASN A 188 -18.44 1.89 -11.76
N ASP A 189 -18.26 0.82 -12.54
CA ASP A 189 -18.84 -0.49 -12.24
C ASP A 189 -17.96 -1.28 -11.27
N THR A 190 -16.63 -1.18 -11.37
CA THR A 190 -15.68 -1.90 -10.49
C THR A 190 -15.75 -1.37 -9.05
N ILE A 191 -15.88 -0.05 -8.84
CA ILE A 191 -15.99 0.53 -7.50
C ILE A 191 -17.28 0.09 -6.82
N LYS A 192 -18.40 0.06 -7.54
CA LYS A 192 -19.68 -0.42 -6.99
C LYS A 192 -19.62 -1.89 -6.61
N GLU A 193 -18.99 -2.72 -7.42
CA GLU A 193 -18.84 -4.16 -7.16
C GLU A 193 -17.93 -4.43 -5.94
N LEU A 194 -16.90 -3.59 -5.72
CA LEU A 194 -16.02 -3.69 -4.54
C LEU A 194 -16.69 -3.21 -3.25
N GLU A 195 -17.59 -2.23 -3.33
CA GLU A 195 -18.36 -1.74 -2.17
C GLU A 195 -19.44 -2.74 -1.72
N GLU A 196 -20.03 -3.50 -2.64
CA GLU A 196 -21.07 -4.49 -2.36
C GLU A 196 -20.52 -5.84 -1.86
N ARG A 197 -19.23 -6.11 -2.01
CA ARG A 197 -18.63 -7.35 -1.48
C ARG A 197 -18.27 -7.19 0.00
N PRO A 198 -18.89 -7.95 0.90
CA PRO A 198 -18.47 -7.97 2.31
C PRO A 198 -17.04 -8.49 2.40
N LEU A 199 -16.16 -7.70 3.01
CA LEU A 199 -14.78 -8.08 3.32
C LEU A 199 -14.80 -9.30 4.24
N ARG A 200 -14.49 -10.49 3.74
CA ARG A 200 -14.30 -11.66 4.60
C ARG A 200 -13.00 -11.47 5.39
N PRO A 201 -13.04 -11.64 6.73
CA PRO A 201 -11.80 -11.63 7.52
C PRO A 201 -10.91 -12.79 7.09
N ILE A 202 -9.61 -12.55 7.01
CA ILE A 202 -8.56 -13.50 6.59
C ILE A 202 -8.37 -14.67 7.59
N SER A 203 -9.25 -14.85 8.58
CA SER A 203 -9.07 -15.77 9.71
C SER A 203 -9.71 -17.14 9.58
N GLU A 204 -10.18 -17.56 8.40
CA GLU A 204 -10.69 -18.93 8.22
C GLU A 204 -9.97 -19.66 7.07
N VAL A 205 -8.68 -19.96 7.28
CA VAL A 205 -8.09 -21.14 6.64
C VAL A 205 -8.33 -22.30 7.59
N GLU A 206 -9.39 -23.05 7.37
CA GLU A 206 -9.66 -24.32 8.01
C GLU A 206 -8.45 -25.23 7.84
N HIS A 207 -7.82 -25.59 8.95
CA HIS A 207 -6.96 -26.77 9.05
C HIS A 207 -7.84 -28.01 8.90
N GLN A 208 -8.07 -28.48 7.68
CA GLN A 208 -8.52 -29.85 7.46
C GLN A 208 -7.37 -30.79 7.79
N MET A 209 -7.39 -31.32 8.98
CA MET A 209 -6.65 -32.53 9.34
C MET A 209 -7.18 -33.69 8.53
N PRO A 210 -6.33 -34.53 7.91
CA PRO A 210 -6.79 -35.76 7.30
C PRO A 210 -7.25 -36.74 8.41
N SER A 211 -8.50 -37.15 8.33
CA SER A 211 -9.10 -38.19 9.15
C SER A 211 -8.32 -39.49 9.01
N GLN A 212 -7.74 -39.96 10.10
CA GLN A 212 -7.20 -41.31 10.23
C GLN A 212 -8.35 -42.32 10.11
N GLY A 213 -8.37 -43.05 9.01
CA GLY A 213 -9.20 -44.23 8.84
C GLY A 213 -8.67 -45.37 9.70
N CYS A 214 -9.50 -45.78 10.61
CA CYS A 214 -9.33 -47.07 11.33
C CYS A 214 -9.53 -48.23 10.35
N PHE A 215 -8.54 -49.09 10.20
CA PHE A 215 -8.79 -50.48 9.84
C PHE A 215 -8.00 -51.39 10.74
N GLY A 216 -8.73 -52.34 11.29
CA GLY A 216 -8.38 -53.25 12.33
C GLY A 216 -7.66 -54.52 11.88
N SER A 217 -7.46 -55.31 12.90
CA SER A 217 -7.29 -56.79 12.94
C SER A 217 -5.88 -57.33 12.80
N HIS A 218 -5.46 -57.82 13.95
CA HIS A 218 -4.50 -58.91 14.24
C HIS A 218 -4.48 -60.08 13.24
N PRO A 219 -3.44 -60.92 13.16
CA PRO A 219 -3.07 -61.77 14.33
C PRO A 219 -1.56 -61.98 14.59
N SER A 220 -1.33 -62.51 15.78
CA SER A 220 -0.15 -63.11 16.37
C SER A 220 0.60 -64.14 15.46
N ILE A 221 1.92 -64.31 15.71
CA ILE A 221 2.63 -65.57 15.88
C ILE A 221 4.10 -65.33 16.29
N GLN A 222 4.38 -65.75 17.49
CA GLN A 222 5.46 -66.57 18.05
C GLN A 222 6.91 -66.50 17.52
N GLN A 223 7.82 -66.26 18.52
CA GLN A 223 9.03 -67.01 18.86
C GLN A 223 10.11 -67.24 17.77
N LEU A 224 11.35 -66.85 18.04
CA LEU A 224 12.40 -67.77 18.53
C LEU A 224 13.73 -67.02 18.72
N ALA A 225 14.36 -67.42 19.76
CA ALA A 225 15.68 -67.15 20.29
C ALA A 225 16.85 -67.38 19.28
N ALA A 226 17.88 -66.60 19.42
CA ALA A 226 19.28 -66.98 19.65
C ALA A 226 20.09 -65.68 19.93
#